data_38826f024b49aaab36f8a3be7c3d48c0
#
_entry.id   38826f024b49aaab36f8a3be7c3d48c0
#
_cell.length_a   1.000
_cell.length_b   1.000
_cell.length_c   1.000
_cell.angle_alpha   90.00
_cell.angle_beta   90.00
_cell.angle_gamma   90.00
#
_symmetry.space_group_name_H-M   'P 1'
#
loop_
_entity.id
_entity.type
_entity.pdbx_description
1 polymer ?
#
loop_
_entity_poly.entity_id
_entity_poly.type
_entity_poly.pdbx_seq_one_letter_code
_entity_poly.pdbx_strand_id
1 'polypeptide(L)'
;MIKILKKFFVFSGPENRKKLQLSLFLNAIEAFALALRIPAIYLIADGMINKRLTLQTVLFSLGLLILGIVIQMIISGKSKMLQTEAGYVTCASKRMEIALHLRYLPMGYFNRNSLGSITSITTNTMEGLADIATRVVMMTTQGIINASLIAVYLLFFDWRIGIITVIGIIFFFITNSLIQRKSEALSHKKVEADTKIVEEVLEYIQGIAEIKNYNIGRSNEKANRAIDRASNINIEMEMAFVPLISLQNWLIKMCSIAILCSSLYFYLNHTMTLSVAVVMIISSFMIFNALDSAGGYSALLRVTDLSMNRANEILELKPMDING
;
A
#
# COMPACT_ATOMS: atom_id res chain seq x y z
N MET A 1 -1.95 -9.58 -1.82
CA MET A 1 -1.98 -8.18 -2.23
C MET A 1 -3.12 -7.88 -3.20
N ILE A 2 -3.13 -8.40 -4.42
CA ILE A 2 -4.18 -8.15 -5.44
C ILE A 2 -5.59 -8.48 -4.93
N LYS A 3 -5.74 -9.55 -4.13
CA LYS A 3 -7.03 -9.93 -3.52
C LYS A 3 -7.56 -8.85 -2.59
N ILE A 4 -6.69 -8.25 -1.76
CA ILE A 4 -7.08 -7.17 -0.83
C ILE A 4 -7.46 -5.90 -1.61
N LEU A 5 -6.68 -5.56 -2.65
CA LEU A 5 -7.01 -4.44 -3.54
C LEU A 5 -8.40 -4.61 -4.16
N LYS A 6 -8.69 -5.78 -4.76
CA LYS A 6 -10.01 -6.08 -5.31
C LYS A 6 -11.13 -5.95 -4.26
N LYS A 7 -10.88 -6.46 -3.04
CA LYS A 7 -11.84 -6.38 -1.94
C LYS A 7 -12.15 -4.93 -1.56
N PHE A 8 -11.12 -4.06 -1.49
CA PHE A 8 -11.32 -2.63 -1.23
C PHE A 8 -12.20 -1.96 -2.29
N PHE A 9 -11.99 -2.29 -3.58
CA PHE A 9 -12.83 -1.78 -4.67
C PHE A 9 -14.28 -2.24 -4.58
N VAL A 10 -14.53 -3.47 -4.10
CA VAL A 10 -15.90 -3.96 -3.86
C VAL A 10 -16.50 -3.27 -2.65
N PHE A 11 -15.74 -3.12 -1.57
CA PHE A 11 -16.15 -2.45 -0.34
C PHE A 11 -16.56 -0.99 -0.57
N SER A 12 -15.91 -0.31 -1.52
CA SER A 12 -16.16 1.11 -1.84
C SER A 12 -17.53 1.38 -2.48
N GLY A 13 -18.26 0.34 -2.90
CA GLY A 13 -19.54 0.50 -3.56
C GLY A 13 -19.44 0.96 -5.03
N PRO A 14 -20.54 0.96 -5.78
CA PRO A 14 -20.49 1.12 -7.24
C PRO A 14 -20.08 2.54 -7.69
N GLU A 15 -20.47 3.56 -6.97
CA GLU A 15 -20.18 4.96 -7.32
C GLU A 15 -18.70 5.31 -7.05
N ASN A 16 -18.24 5.05 -5.82
CA ASN A 16 -16.85 5.32 -5.45
C ASN A 16 -15.87 4.42 -6.19
N ARG A 17 -16.28 3.18 -6.52
CA ARG A 17 -15.51 2.28 -7.36
C ARG A 17 -15.20 2.90 -8.73
N LYS A 18 -16.14 3.61 -9.37
CA LYS A 18 -15.90 4.31 -10.64
C LYS A 18 -14.86 5.43 -10.47
N LYS A 19 -14.92 6.21 -9.39
CA LYS A 19 -13.94 7.26 -9.08
C LYS A 19 -12.54 6.65 -8.88
N LEU A 20 -12.44 5.55 -8.14
CA LEU A 20 -11.19 4.83 -7.93
C LEU A 20 -10.64 4.22 -9.23
N GLN A 21 -11.48 3.65 -10.09
CA GLN A 21 -11.08 3.15 -11.41
C GLN A 21 -10.56 4.26 -12.32
N LEU A 22 -11.25 5.43 -12.34
CA LEU A 22 -10.78 6.60 -13.06
C LEU A 22 -9.42 7.07 -12.54
N SER A 23 -9.23 7.09 -11.23
CA SER A 23 -7.95 7.42 -10.62
C SER A 23 -6.84 6.43 -11.02
N LEU A 24 -7.12 5.12 -11.11
CA LEU A 24 -6.16 4.14 -11.61
C LEU A 24 -5.77 4.39 -13.06
N PHE A 25 -6.73 4.75 -13.90
CA PHE A 25 -6.46 5.11 -15.29
C PHE A 25 -5.57 6.38 -15.37
N LEU A 26 -5.88 7.39 -14.56
CA LEU A 26 -5.05 8.59 -14.45
C LEU A 26 -3.63 8.26 -13.94
N ASN A 27 -3.49 7.35 -12.97
CA ASN A 27 -2.19 6.87 -12.51
C ASN A 27 -1.40 6.16 -13.61
N ALA A 28 -2.06 5.44 -14.51
CA ALA A 28 -1.38 4.84 -15.67
C ALA A 28 -0.85 5.91 -16.65
N ILE A 29 -1.61 6.99 -16.88
CA ILE A 29 -1.12 8.11 -17.69
C ILE A 29 0.02 8.85 -16.97
N GLU A 30 -0.06 9.03 -15.65
CA GLU A 30 1.03 9.59 -14.84
C GLU A 30 2.29 8.74 -14.94
N ALA A 31 2.16 7.41 -14.89
CA ALA A 31 3.28 6.49 -15.06
C ALA A 31 3.92 6.60 -16.44
N PHE A 32 3.10 6.75 -17.49
CA PHE A 32 3.59 6.99 -18.85
C PHE A 32 4.34 8.32 -18.94
N ALA A 33 3.81 9.40 -18.36
CA ALA A 33 4.49 10.69 -18.31
C ALA A 33 5.83 10.60 -17.55
N LEU A 34 5.89 9.83 -16.47
CA LEU A 34 7.14 9.54 -15.75
C LEU A 34 8.15 8.79 -16.64
N ALA A 35 7.69 7.85 -17.46
CA ALA A 35 8.53 7.08 -18.37
C ALA A 35 9.15 7.92 -19.51
N LEU A 36 8.58 9.10 -19.84
CA LEU A 36 9.16 10.04 -20.82
C LEU A 36 10.57 10.53 -20.41
N ARG A 37 10.92 10.41 -19.15
CA ARG A 37 12.29 10.71 -18.68
C ARG A 37 13.34 9.78 -19.31
N ILE A 38 12.97 8.54 -19.63
CA ILE A 38 13.90 7.55 -20.18
C ILE A 38 14.36 7.93 -21.60
N PRO A 39 13.48 8.22 -22.58
CA PRO A 39 13.90 8.69 -23.89
C PRO A 39 14.60 10.05 -23.84
N ALA A 40 14.21 10.94 -22.92
CA ALA A 40 14.89 12.22 -22.76
C ALA A 40 16.36 12.03 -22.33
N ILE A 41 16.61 11.14 -21.36
CA ILE A 41 17.97 10.79 -20.92
C ILE A 41 18.74 10.11 -22.05
N TYR A 42 18.08 9.21 -22.81
CA TYR A 42 18.70 8.52 -23.94
C TYR A 42 19.22 9.50 -25.00
N LEU A 43 18.40 10.48 -25.39
CA LEU A 43 18.76 11.47 -26.41
C LEU A 43 20.02 12.29 -26.00
N ILE A 44 20.08 12.69 -24.73
CA ILE A 44 21.23 13.43 -24.21
C ILE A 44 22.48 12.52 -24.15
N ALA A 45 22.33 11.33 -23.57
CA ALA A 45 23.44 10.37 -23.44
C ALA A 45 24.01 9.99 -24.82
N ASP A 46 23.15 9.71 -25.79
CA ASP A 46 23.54 9.36 -27.15
C ASP A 46 24.24 10.52 -27.85
N GLY A 47 23.71 11.74 -27.74
CA GLY A 47 24.31 12.94 -28.28
C GLY A 47 25.70 13.24 -27.70
N MET A 48 25.86 13.03 -26.37
CA MET A 48 27.16 13.23 -25.70
C MET A 48 28.20 12.17 -26.10
N ILE A 49 27.81 10.90 -26.06
CA ILE A 49 28.71 9.76 -26.34
C ILE A 49 29.19 9.81 -27.80
N ASN A 50 28.29 10.06 -28.75
CA ASN A 50 28.59 10.09 -30.17
C ASN A 50 29.11 11.47 -30.67
N LYS A 51 29.33 12.43 -29.74
CA LYS A 51 29.78 13.81 -30.05
C LYS A 51 28.88 14.51 -31.09
N ARG A 52 27.60 14.20 -31.10
CA ARG A 52 26.57 14.77 -32.01
C ARG A 52 25.54 15.62 -31.26
N LEU A 53 25.92 16.12 -30.09
CA LEU A 53 25.02 16.96 -29.28
C LEU A 53 24.77 18.28 -30.01
N THR A 54 23.50 18.48 -30.42
CA THR A 54 23.07 19.74 -31.02
C THR A 54 22.12 20.47 -30.05
N LEU A 55 22.05 21.80 -30.20
CA LEU A 55 21.11 22.60 -29.42
C LEU A 55 19.67 22.10 -29.58
N GLN A 56 19.28 21.63 -30.77
CA GLN A 56 17.97 21.06 -31.05
C GLN A 56 17.70 19.79 -30.22
N THR A 57 18.69 18.88 -30.12
CA THR A 57 18.56 17.66 -29.29
C THR A 57 18.38 17.99 -27.82
N VAL A 58 19.11 18.99 -27.32
CA VAL A 58 19.00 19.44 -25.92
C VAL A 58 17.62 20.06 -25.67
N LEU A 59 17.15 20.95 -26.56
CA LEU A 59 15.85 21.59 -26.43
C LEU A 59 14.70 20.57 -26.53
N PHE A 60 14.82 19.59 -27.44
CA PHE A 60 13.82 18.53 -27.57
C PHE A 60 13.75 17.64 -26.33
N SER A 61 14.92 17.22 -25.79
CA SER A 61 14.99 16.46 -24.54
C SER A 61 14.43 17.25 -23.36
N LEU A 62 14.77 18.53 -23.24
CA LEU A 62 14.21 19.43 -22.24
C LEU A 62 12.68 19.56 -22.39
N GLY A 63 12.19 19.69 -23.62
CA GLY A 63 10.77 19.72 -23.92
C GLY A 63 10.03 18.45 -23.46
N LEU A 64 10.61 17.28 -23.71
CA LEU A 64 10.07 15.99 -23.22
C LEU A 64 10.00 15.93 -21.69
N LEU A 65 11.04 16.40 -21.00
CA LEU A 65 11.07 16.44 -19.54
C LEU A 65 10.02 17.40 -18.99
N ILE A 66 9.92 18.62 -19.53
CA ILE A 66 8.93 19.62 -19.13
C ILE A 66 7.52 19.09 -19.38
N LEU A 67 7.26 18.51 -20.56
CA LEU A 67 5.98 17.92 -20.91
C LEU A 67 5.60 16.81 -19.90
N GLY A 68 6.53 15.91 -19.60
CA GLY A 68 6.32 14.86 -18.60
C GLY A 68 5.98 15.41 -17.22
N ILE A 69 6.69 16.45 -16.77
CA ILE A 69 6.44 17.10 -15.47
C ILE A 69 5.08 17.79 -15.44
N VAL A 70 4.71 18.54 -16.51
CA VAL A 70 3.42 19.22 -16.57
C VAL A 70 2.26 18.23 -16.58
N ILE A 71 2.36 17.17 -17.39
CA ILE A 71 1.35 16.10 -17.41
C ILE A 71 1.24 15.46 -16.03
N GLN A 72 2.37 15.12 -15.41
CA GLN A 72 2.41 14.52 -14.08
C GLN A 72 1.76 15.43 -13.03
N MET A 73 2.06 16.72 -13.03
CA MET A 73 1.51 17.69 -12.07
C MET A 73 0.00 17.79 -12.17
N ILE A 74 -0.55 17.92 -13.39
CA ILE A 74 -1.98 18.04 -13.62
C ILE A 74 -2.73 16.77 -13.25
N ILE A 75 -2.21 15.63 -13.69
CA ILE A 75 -2.87 14.32 -13.50
C ILE A 75 -2.78 13.85 -12.07
N SER A 76 -1.62 13.98 -11.43
CA SER A 76 -1.42 13.58 -10.03
C SER A 76 -2.37 14.32 -9.08
N GLY A 77 -2.56 15.62 -9.28
CA GLY A 77 -3.51 16.41 -8.49
C GLY A 77 -4.94 15.88 -8.59
N LYS A 78 -5.42 15.67 -9.82
CA LYS A 78 -6.78 15.13 -10.07
C LYS A 78 -6.93 13.69 -9.56
N SER A 79 -5.95 12.85 -9.78
CA SER A 79 -5.96 11.46 -9.32
C SER A 79 -6.04 11.38 -7.80
N LYS A 80 -5.19 12.12 -7.09
CA LYS A 80 -5.18 12.15 -5.61
C LYS A 80 -6.48 12.72 -5.04
N MET A 81 -7.06 13.75 -5.66
CA MET A 81 -8.34 14.30 -5.23
C MET A 81 -9.47 13.27 -5.34
N LEU A 82 -9.56 12.56 -6.48
CA LEU A 82 -10.54 11.48 -6.68
C LEU A 82 -10.35 10.33 -5.67
N GLN A 83 -9.11 9.97 -5.35
CA GLN A 83 -8.79 8.95 -4.36
C GLN A 83 -9.25 9.35 -2.97
N THR A 84 -8.91 10.56 -2.54
CA THR A 84 -9.26 11.10 -1.23
C THR A 84 -10.78 11.20 -1.10
N GLU A 85 -11.45 11.79 -2.06
CA GLU A 85 -12.93 11.90 -2.08
C GLU A 85 -13.57 10.51 -2.00
N ALA A 86 -13.16 9.57 -2.87
CA ALA A 86 -13.71 8.22 -2.88
C ALA A 86 -13.48 7.49 -1.55
N GLY A 87 -12.33 7.68 -0.91
CA GLY A 87 -12.00 7.07 0.39
C GLY A 87 -12.90 7.57 1.51
N TYR A 88 -12.97 8.87 1.69
CA TYR A 88 -13.80 9.47 2.75
C TYR A 88 -15.28 9.21 2.53
N VAL A 89 -15.78 9.36 1.29
CA VAL A 89 -17.20 9.07 0.98
C VAL A 89 -17.51 7.59 1.20
N THR A 90 -16.60 6.67 0.85
CA THR A 90 -16.78 5.23 1.14
C THR A 90 -16.96 4.99 2.63
N CYS A 91 -16.09 5.55 3.46
CA CYS A 91 -16.16 5.34 4.91
C CYS A 91 -17.39 6.00 5.53
N ALA A 92 -17.78 7.19 5.07
CA ALA A 92 -19.02 7.85 5.50
C ALA A 92 -20.26 7.02 5.13
N SER A 93 -20.32 6.51 3.89
CA SER A 93 -21.42 5.64 3.44
C SER A 93 -21.49 4.34 4.22
N LYS A 94 -20.34 3.72 4.52
CA LYS A 94 -20.28 2.50 5.32
C LYS A 94 -20.66 2.72 6.79
N ARG A 95 -20.29 3.86 7.39
CA ARG A 95 -20.78 4.24 8.72
C ARG A 95 -22.31 4.34 8.76
N MET A 96 -22.91 4.97 7.74
CA MET A 96 -24.36 5.09 7.64
C MET A 96 -25.02 3.72 7.43
N GLU A 97 -24.44 2.89 6.55
CA GLU A 97 -24.93 1.52 6.28
C GLU A 97 -24.92 0.66 7.57
N ILE A 98 -23.81 0.72 8.34
CA ILE A 98 -23.71 0.05 9.63
C ILE A 98 -24.75 0.60 10.60
N ALA A 99 -24.90 1.91 10.73
CA ALA A 99 -25.86 2.52 11.66
C ALA A 99 -27.32 2.12 11.33
N LEU A 100 -27.65 2.10 10.03
CA LEU A 100 -28.97 1.63 9.58
C LEU A 100 -29.17 0.14 9.84
N HIS A 101 -28.14 -0.68 9.61
CA HIS A 101 -28.20 -2.14 9.84
C HIS A 101 -28.39 -2.47 11.33
N LEU A 102 -27.67 -1.76 12.21
CA LEU A 102 -27.80 -1.92 13.67
C LEU A 102 -29.23 -1.71 14.15
N ARG A 103 -30.01 -0.83 13.52
CA ARG A 103 -31.41 -0.57 13.86
C ARG A 103 -32.29 -1.85 13.77
N TYR A 104 -31.89 -2.78 12.91
CA TYR A 104 -32.64 -4.00 12.64
C TYR A 104 -32.07 -5.24 13.31
N LEU A 105 -31.03 -5.09 14.15
CA LEU A 105 -30.46 -6.21 14.90
C LEU A 105 -31.27 -6.52 16.19
N PRO A 106 -31.30 -7.80 16.61
CA PRO A 106 -31.99 -8.19 17.84
C PRO A 106 -31.35 -7.54 19.07
N MET A 107 -32.17 -7.15 20.05
CA MET A 107 -31.71 -6.47 21.29
C MET A 107 -30.64 -7.27 22.06
N GLY A 108 -30.67 -8.61 21.99
CA GLY A 108 -29.64 -9.46 22.59
C GLY A 108 -28.24 -9.29 22.05
N TYR A 109 -28.10 -8.66 20.89
CA TYR A 109 -26.79 -8.30 20.33
C TYR A 109 -26.15 -7.12 21.09
N PHE A 110 -26.94 -6.22 21.68
CA PHE A 110 -26.49 -5.01 22.36
C PHE A 110 -26.14 -5.26 23.82
N ASN A 111 -25.35 -6.26 24.13
CA ASN A 111 -24.75 -6.41 25.45
C ASN A 111 -23.57 -5.42 25.63
N ARG A 112 -23.05 -5.33 26.89
CA ARG A 112 -21.95 -4.37 27.17
C ARG A 112 -20.72 -4.54 26.27
N ASN A 113 -20.36 -5.78 25.93
CA ASN A 113 -19.18 -6.07 25.13
C ASN A 113 -19.42 -5.73 23.64
N SER A 114 -20.62 -6.01 23.12
CA SER A 114 -20.96 -5.67 21.74
C SER A 114 -21.09 -4.17 21.51
N LEU A 115 -21.59 -3.40 22.48
CA LEU A 115 -21.69 -1.93 22.34
C LEU A 115 -20.33 -1.26 22.19
N GLY A 116 -19.35 -1.63 23.01
CA GLY A 116 -17.98 -1.12 22.90
C GLY A 116 -17.33 -1.48 21.57
N SER A 117 -17.51 -2.71 21.10
CA SER A 117 -17.00 -3.18 19.81
C SER A 117 -17.63 -2.41 18.64
N ILE A 118 -18.96 -2.25 18.65
CA ILE A 118 -19.69 -1.51 17.62
C ILE A 118 -19.21 -0.05 17.55
N THR A 119 -19.09 0.61 18.70
CA THR A 119 -18.61 1.99 18.78
C THR A 119 -17.19 2.10 18.23
N SER A 120 -16.28 1.19 18.60
CA SER A 120 -14.91 1.17 18.10
C SER A 120 -14.85 0.98 16.58
N ILE A 121 -15.71 0.12 16.02
CA ILE A 121 -15.74 -0.13 14.57
C ILE A 121 -16.30 1.09 13.83
N THR A 122 -17.40 1.67 14.29
CA THR A 122 -18.04 2.81 13.62
C THR A 122 -17.24 4.10 13.71
N THR A 123 -16.43 4.26 14.75
CA THR A 123 -15.53 5.43 14.93
C THR A 123 -14.13 5.13 14.44
N ASN A 124 -13.31 4.50 15.27
CA ASN A 124 -11.85 4.36 15.06
C ASN A 124 -11.50 3.52 13.83
N THR A 125 -12.20 2.37 13.62
CA THR A 125 -11.90 1.51 12.46
C THR A 125 -12.26 2.18 11.15
N MET A 126 -13.40 2.87 11.07
CA MET A 126 -13.81 3.58 9.87
C MET A 126 -12.95 4.83 9.61
N GLU A 127 -12.48 5.52 10.64
CA GLU A 127 -11.56 6.65 10.50
C GLU A 127 -10.20 6.19 9.99
N GLY A 128 -9.64 5.13 10.57
CA GLY A 128 -8.41 4.50 10.09
C GLY A 128 -8.52 3.99 8.64
N LEU A 129 -9.69 3.47 8.23
CA LEU A 129 -9.94 3.11 6.83
C LEU A 129 -9.96 4.35 5.92
N ALA A 130 -10.56 5.46 6.33
CA ALA A 130 -10.61 6.68 5.53
C ALA A 130 -9.21 7.25 5.28
N ASP A 131 -8.39 7.37 6.33
CA ASP A 131 -7.09 8.01 6.25
C ASP A 131 -6.00 7.12 5.64
N ILE A 132 -5.94 5.86 6.07
CA ILE A 132 -4.82 4.97 5.77
C ILE A 132 -5.13 4.09 4.56
N ALA A 133 -6.32 3.44 4.54
CA ALA A 133 -6.60 2.40 3.57
C ALA A 133 -6.57 2.90 2.13
N THR A 134 -7.21 4.04 1.86
CA THR A 134 -7.25 4.62 0.52
C THR A 134 -5.85 4.98 0.04
N ARG A 135 -5.06 5.62 0.89
CA ARG A 135 -3.67 5.99 0.58
C ARG A 135 -2.81 4.76 0.30
N VAL A 136 -2.89 3.76 1.15
CA VAL A 136 -2.11 2.52 1.03
C VAL A 136 -2.47 1.74 -0.23
N VAL A 137 -3.78 1.59 -0.51
CA VAL A 137 -4.27 0.92 -1.72
C VAL A 137 -3.77 1.63 -2.97
N MET A 138 -3.85 2.96 -3.00
CA MET A 138 -3.47 3.75 -4.16
C MET A 138 -1.95 3.80 -4.35
N MET A 139 -1.17 4.02 -3.30
CA MET A 139 0.30 4.02 -3.38
C MET A 139 0.86 2.67 -3.82
N THR A 140 0.31 1.57 -3.27
CA THR A 140 0.69 0.21 -3.69
C THR A 140 0.36 -0.02 -5.17
N THR A 141 -0.84 0.37 -5.60
CA THR A 141 -1.27 0.19 -7.00
C THR A 141 -0.44 1.06 -7.95
N GLN A 142 -0.18 2.31 -7.59
CA GLN A 142 0.66 3.23 -8.37
C GLN A 142 2.09 2.68 -8.53
N GLY A 143 2.70 2.17 -7.45
CA GLY A 143 4.02 1.55 -7.52
C GLY A 143 4.08 0.35 -8.46
N ILE A 144 3.05 -0.51 -8.45
CA ILE A 144 2.94 -1.65 -9.36
C ILE A 144 2.77 -1.19 -10.80
N ILE A 145 1.90 -0.20 -11.06
CA ILE A 145 1.67 0.35 -12.41
C ILE A 145 2.97 0.96 -12.94
N ASN A 146 3.66 1.77 -12.15
CA ASN A 146 4.92 2.39 -12.53
C ASN A 146 5.97 1.34 -12.87
N ALA A 147 6.18 0.35 -12.00
CA ALA A 147 7.13 -0.73 -12.24
C ALA A 147 6.80 -1.55 -13.49
N SER A 148 5.53 -1.89 -13.68
CA SER A 148 5.08 -2.66 -14.84
C SER A 148 5.31 -1.89 -16.15
N LEU A 149 5.01 -0.60 -16.17
CA LEU A 149 5.14 0.23 -17.36
C LEU A 149 6.61 0.45 -17.73
N ILE A 150 7.48 0.71 -16.74
CA ILE A 150 8.92 0.83 -16.97
C ILE A 150 9.50 -0.52 -17.44
N ALA A 151 9.04 -1.66 -16.88
CA ALA A 151 9.48 -2.98 -17.32
C ALA A 151 9.12 -3.24 -18.80
N VAL A 152 7.89 -2.91 -19.20
CA VAL A 152 7.47 -2.98 -20.61
C VAL A 152 8.35 -2.12 -21.49
N TYR A 153 8.66 -0.90 -21.03
CA TYR A 153 9.53 0.01 -21.76
C TYR A 153 10.95 -0.57 -21.94
N LEU A 154 11.52 -1.16 -20.90
CA LEU A 154 12.84 -1.81 -20.97
C LEU A 154 12.86 -3.01 -21.91
N LEU A 155 11.76 -3.80 -21.98
CA LEU A 155 11.60 -4.91 -22.92
C LEU A 155 11.66 -4.43 -24.39
N PHE A 156 11.11 -3.24 -24.68
CA PHE A 156 11.19 -2.66 -26.02
C PHE A 156 12.60 -2.16 -26.39
N PHE A 157 13.38 -1.67 -25.42
CA PHE A 157 14.75 -1.21 -25.65
C PHE A 157 15.73 -2.37 -25.81
N ASP A 158 15.71 -3.32 -24.86
CA ASP A 158 16.50 -4.54 -24.93
C ASP A 158 15.79 -5.66 -24.17
N TRP A 159 15.33 -6.66 -24.91
CA TRP A 159 14.56 -7.78 -24.37
C TRP A 159 15.33 -8.58 -23.30
N ARG A 160 16.67 -8.64 -23.36
CA ARG A 160 17.53 -9.38 -22.44
C ARG A 160 17.49 -8.73 -21.05
N ILE A 161 17.66 -7.41 -20.99
CA ILE A 161 17.56 -6.62 -19.75
C ILE A 161 16.11 -6.62 -19.25
N GLY A 162 15.16 -6.50 -20.18
CA GLY A 162 13.73 -6.60 -19.84
C GLY A 162 13.37 -7.89 -19.14
N ILE A 163 13.90 -9.04 -19.56
CA ILE A 163 13.68 -10.34 -18.89
C ILE A 163 14.22 -10.31 -17.46
N ILE A 164 15.44 -9.80 -17.24
CA ILE A 164 16.02 -9.69 -15.88
C ILE A 164 15.10 -8.84 -14.99
N THR A 165 14.57 -7.76 -15.54
CA THR A 165 13.62 -6.88 -14.83
C THR A 165 12.32 -7.60 -14.47
N VAL A 166 11.75 -8.37 -15.40
CA VAL A 166 10.54 -9.17 -15.15
C VAL A 166 10.78 -10.22 -14.06
N ILE A 167 11.94 -10.88 -14.08
CA ILE A 167 12.34 -11.83 -13.03
C ILE A 167 12.40 -11.11 -11.67
N GLY A 168 12.97 -9.91 -11.62
CA GLY A 168 12.99 -9.10 -10.38
C GLY A 168 11.58 -8.77 -9.87
N ILE A 169 10.65 -8.43 -10.76
CA ILE A 169 9.25 -8.18 -10.40
C ILE A 169 8.59 -9.46 -9.87
N ILE A 170 8.85 -10.62 -10.47
CA ILE A 170 8.35 -11.91 -10.01
C ILE A 170 8.86 -12.21 -8.59
N PHE A 171 10.15 -12.03 -8.33
CA PHE A 171 10.73 -12.18 -6.99
C PHE A 171 10.08 -11.24 -5.97
N PHE A 172 9.82 -9.99 -6.36
CA PHE A 172 9.07 -9.05 -5.51
C PHE A 172 7.70 -9.61 -5.13
N PHE A 173 6.92 -10.12 -6.07
CA PHE A 173 5.59 -10.66 -5.77
C PHE A 173 5.64 -11.93 -4.93
N ILE A 174 6.65 -12.80 -5.12
CA ILE A 174 6.85 -14.02 -4.32
C ILE A 174 7.15 -13.64 -2.87
N THR A 175 8.16 -12.78 -2.64
CA THR A 175 8.54 -12.34 -1.28
C THR A 175 7.42 -11.58 -0.60
N ASN A 176 6.72 -10.71 -1.32
CA ASN A 176 5.54 -10.01 -0.81
C ASN A 176 4.42 -10.97 -0.40
N SER A 177 4.19 -12.05 -1.16
CA SER A 177 3.22 -13.10 -0.81
C SER A 177 3.60 -13.82 0.49
N LEU A 178 4.89 -14.08 0.70
CA LEU A 178 5.40 -14.69 1.94
C LEU A 178 5.19 -13.76 3.15
N ILE A 179 5.50 -12.47 3.01
CA ILE A 179 5.26 -11.46 4.04
C ILE A 179 3.77 -11.43 4.41
N GLN A 180 2.86 -11.42 3.42
CA GLN A 180 1.44 -11.41 3.67
C GLN A 180 0.92 -12.66 4.38
N ARG A 181 1.38 -13.86 4.01
CA ARG A 181 1.01 -15.11 4.70
C ARG A 181 1.44 -15.09 6.16
N LYS A 182 2.66 -14.62 6.45
CA LYS A 182 3.15 -14.51 7.81
C LYS A 182 2.39 -13.46 8.62
N SER A 183 2.05 -12.35 8.00
CA SER A 183 1.20 -11.31 8.60
C SER A 183 -0.19 -11.84 8.95
N GLU A 184 -0.79 -12.68 8.10
CA GLU A 184 -2.09 -13.31 8.35
C GLU A 184 -2.06 -14.20 9.59
N ALA A 185 -1.04 -15.03 9.72
CA ALA A 185 -0.89 -15.93 10.87
C ALA A 185 -0.75 -15.17 12.21
N LEU A 186 -0.09 -14.01 12.22
CA LEU A 186 0.14 -13.21 13.43
C LEU A 186 -0.97 -12.20 13.72
N SER A 187 -1.80 -11.87 12.73
CA SER A 187 -2.82 -10.82 12.86
C SER A 187 -3.88 -11.13 13.93
N HIS A 188 -4.25 -12.42 14.11
CA HIS A 188 -5.20 -12.82 15.14
C HIS A 188 -4.66 -12.55 16.55
N LYS A 189 -3.39 -12.87 16.82
CA LYS A 189 -2.74 -12.58 18.11
C LYS A 189 -2.72 -11.09 18.42
N LYS A 190 -2.44 -10.25 17.38
CA LYS A 190 -2.45 -8.80 17.54
C LYS A 190 -3.83 -8.28 17.89
N VAL A 191 -4.86 -8.70 17.16
CA VAL A 191 -6.25 -8.28 17.40
C VAL A 191 -6.69 -8.66 18.81
N GLU A 192 -6.40 -9.88 19.26
CA GLU A 192 -6.70 -10.34 20.62
C GLU A 192 -6.02 -9.46 21.68
N ALA A 193 -4.73 -9.17 21.49
CA ALA A 193 -3.97 -8.33 22.42
C ALA A 193 -4.49 -6.89 22.47
N ASP A 194 -4.78 -6.29 21.30
CA ASP A 194 -5.34 -4.94 21.21
C ASP A 194 -6.74 -4.86 21.87
N THR A 195 -7.57 -5.90 21.70
CA THR A 195 -8.88 -5.99 22.37
C THR A 195 -8.71 -6.07 23.87
N LYS A 196 -7.74 -6.87 24.34
CA LYS A 196 -7.49 -7.03 25.78
C LYS A 196 -7.03 -5.73 26.44
N ILE A 197 -6.22 -4.90 25.76
CA ILE A 197 -5.90 -3.55 26.27
C ILE A 197 -7.17 -2.75 26.52
N VAL A 198 -8.07 -2.71 25.52
CA VAL A 198 -9.30 -1.92 25.63
C VAL A 198 -10.16 -2.40 26.79
N GLU A 199 -10.31 -3.71 26.99
CA GLU A 199 -11.07 -4.31 28.09
C GLU A 199 -10.47 -3.91 29.45
N GLU A 200 -9.17 -4.10 29.65
CA GLU A 200 -8.49 -3.83 30.92
C GLU A 200 -8.43 -2.34 31.24
N VAL A 201 -8.25 -1.48 30.23
CA VAL A 201 -8.26 -0.02 30.42
C VAL A 201 -9.67 0.48 30.76
N LEU A 202 -10.71 -0.07 30.12
CA LEU A 202 -12.11 0.25 30.45
C LEU A 202 -12.45 -0.17 31.88
N GLU A 203 -12.06 -1.39 32.30
CA GLU A 203 -12.25 -1.88 33.67
C GLU A 203 -11.57 -0.93 34.67
N TYR A 204 -10.32 -0.50 34.37
CA TYR A 204 -9.59 0.44 35.21
C TYR A 204 -10.29 1.80 35.31
N ILE A 205 -10.76 2.37 34.20
CA ILE A 205 -11.45 3.66 34.16
C ILE A 205 -12.79 3.58 34.93
N GLN A 206 -13.55 2.49 34.73
CA GLN A 206 -14.82 2.31 35.42
C GLN A 206 -14.65 2.14 36.93
N GLY A 207 -13.57 1.51 37.38
CA GLY A 207 -13.25 1.32 38.80
C GLY A 207 -12.44 2.46 39.44
N ILE A 208 -12.21 3.58 38.73
CA ILE A 208 -11.28 4.64 39.20
C ILE A 208 -11.77 5.32 40.49
N ALA A 209 -13.07 5.38 40.71
CA ALA A 209 -13.67 5.95 41.92
C ALA A 209 -13.35 5.08 43.14
N GLU A 210 -13.50 3.76 43.04
CA GLU A 210 -13.14 2.81 44.08
C GLU A 210 -11.66 2.80 44.37
N ILE A 211 -10.83 2.85 43.33
CA ILE A 211 -9.37 2.91 43.42
C ILE A 211 -8.91 4.16 44.19
N LYS A 212 -9.49 5.32 43.88
CA LYS A 212 -9.20 6.57 44.59
C LYS A 212 -9.64 6.55 46.05
N ASN A 213 -10.81 5.94 46.31
CA ASN A 213 -11.37 5.89 47.67
C ASN A 213 -10.58 4.95 48.60
N TYR A 214 -10.11 3.82 48.04
CA TYR A 214 -9.42 2.78 48.84
C TYR A 214 -7.91 2.80 48.72
N ASN A 215 -7.32 3.74 47.95
CA ASN A 215 -5.88 3.92 47.74
C ASN A 215 -5.15 2.59 47.42
N ILE A 216 -5.73 1.78 46.53
CA ILE A 216 -5.20 0.47 46.15
C ILE A 216 -4.04 0.68 45.16
N GLY A 217 -2.80 0.72 45.66
CA GLY A 217 -1.60 1.03 44.87
C GLY A 217 -1.22 0.04 43.75
N ARG A 218 -1.95 -1.08 43.61
CA ARG A 218 -1.73 -2.11 42.58
C ARG A 218 -2.87 -2.26 41.58
N SER A 219 -3.81 -1.33 41.57
CA SER A 219 -5.05 -1.45 40.77
C SER A 219 -4.83 -1.40 39.25
N ASN A 220 -3.69 -0.90 38.76
CA ASN A 220 -3.37 -0.82 37.33
C ASN A 220 -2.45 -1.95 36.82
N GLU A 221 -2.15 -2.96 37.66
CA GLU A 221 -1.25 -4.06 37.22
C GLU A 221 -1.84 -4.88 36.05
N LYS A 222 -3.17 -5.05 35.99
CA LYS A 222 -3.82 -5.76 34.89
C LYS A 222 -3.69 -4.98 33.58
N ALA A 223 -3.97 -3.69 33.59
CA ALA A 223 -3.85 -2.82 32.42
C ALA A 223 -2.39 -2.74 31.94
N ASN A 224 -1.44 -2.61 32.87
CA ASN A 224 -0.02 -2.60 32.54
C ASN A 224 0.41 -3.94 31.88
N ARG A 225 0.01 -5.09 32.44
CA ARG A 225 0.28 -6.40 31.83
C ARG A 225 -0.33 -6.56 30.45
N ALA A 226 -1.52 -6.03 30.22
CA ALA A 226 -2.17 -6.07 28.91
C ALA A 226 -1.40 -5.21 27.90
N ILE A 227 -0.93 -4.02 28.31
CA ILE A 227 -0.12 -3.12 27.49
C ILE A 227 1.22 -3.78 27.17
N ASP A 228 1.92 -4.35 28.15
CA ASP A 228 3.19 -5.03 27.97
C ASP A 228 3.05 -6.25 27.04
N ARG A 229 1.98 -7.03 27.21
CA ARG A 229 1.69 -8.18 26.33
C ARG A 229 1.47 -7.74 24.88
N ALA A 230 0.70 -6.68 24.66
CA ALA A 230 0.46 -6.16 23.31
C ALA A 230 1.73 -5.55 22.71
N SER A 231 2.53 -4.86 23.50
CA SER A 231 3.85 -4.37 23.08
C SER A 231 4.76 -5.52 22.62
N ASN A 232 4.85 -6.58 23.41
CA ASN A 232 5.65 -7.76 23.07
C ASN A 232 5.16 -8.45 21.81
N ILE A 233 3.83 -8.56 21.61
CA ILE A 233 3.26 -9.12 20.38
C ILE A 233 3.57 -8.25 19.17
N ASN A 234 3.51 -6.91 19.30
CA ASN A 234 3.90 -6.01 18.23
C ASN A 234 5.38 -6.14 17.88
N ILE A 235 6.26 -6.26 18.88
CA ILE A 235 7.69 -6.50 18.68
C ILE A 235 7.90 -7.87 17.99
N GLU A 236 7.22 -8.93 18.43
CA GLU A 236 7.29 -10.27 17.81
C GLU A 236 6.90 -10.21 16.33
N MET A 237 5.85 -9.43 16.00
CA MET A 237 5.42 -9.21 14.62
C MET A 237 6.48 -8.48 13.79
N GLU A 238 7.01 -7.38 14.29
CA GLU A 238 8.06 -6.62 13.58
C GLU A 238 9.30 -7.48 13.37
N MET A 239 9.77 -8.18 14.40
CA MET A 239 10.90 -9.09 14.30
C MET A 239 10.65 -10.27 13.34
N ALA A 240 9.40 -10.65 13.12
CA ALA A 240 9.03 -11.66 12.14
C ALA A 240 9.02 -11.12 10.69
N PHE A 241 8.77 -9.81 10.50
CA PHE A 241 8.73 -9.18 9.18
C PHE A 241 10.08 -8.66 8.71
N VAL A 242 10.90 -8.12 9.62
CA VAL A 242 12.22 -7.54 9.30
C VAL A 242 13.07 -8.44 8.40
N PRO A 243 13.28 -9.74 8.69
CA PRO A 243 14.12 -10.59 7.84
C PRO A 243 13.52 -10.80 6.44
N LEU A 244 12.20 -10.87 6.31
CA LEU A 244 11.53 -11.04 5.00
C LEU A 244 11.58 -9.76 4.18
N ILE A 245 11.38 -8.60 4.80
CA ILE A 245 11.51 -7.29 4.15
C ILE A 245 12.97 -7.06 3.74
N SER A 246 13.92 -7.40 4.61
CA SER A 246 15.35 -7.31 4.31
C SER A 246 15.75 -8.22 3.14
N LEU A 247 15.23 -9.46 3.11
CA LEU A 247 15.42 -10.38 1.99
C LEU A 247 14.83 -9.81 0.68
N GLN A 248 13.62 -9.25 0.73
CA GLN A 248 13.00 -8.62 -0.42
C GLN A 248 13.86 -7.48 -0.96
N ASN A 249 14.30 -6.57 -0.09
CA ASN A 249 15.15 -5.44 -0.46
C ASN A 249 16.50 -5.89 -1.02
N TRP A 250 17.09 -6.94 -0.43
CA TRP A 250 18.32 -7.52 -0.91
C TRP A 250 18.16 -8.11 -2.31
N LEU A 251 17.10 -8.89 -2.57
CA LEU A 251 16.81 -9.47 -3.89
C LEU A 251 16.60 -8.38 -4.95
N ILE A 252 15.85 -7.32 -4.62
CA ILE A 252 15.64 -6.17 -5.52
C ILE A 252 16.96 -5.50 -5.87
N LYS A 253 17.84 -5.25 -4.89
CA LYS A 253 19.17 -4.67 -5.12
C LYS A 253 20.07 -5.58 -5.93
N MET A 254 20.00 -6.89 -5.72
CA MET A 254 20.74 -7.86 -6.55
C MET A 254 20.27 -7.85 -8.00
N CYS A 255 18.97 -7.69 -8.26
CA CYS A 255 18.47 -7.51 -9.62
C CYS A 255 19.00 -6.21 -10.27
N SER A 256 19.10 -5.10 -9.51
CA SER A 256 19.71 -3.88 -10.02
C SER A 256 21.18 -4.08 -10.42
N ILE A 257 21.95 -4.78 -9.56
CA ILE A 257 23.35 -5.12 -9.85
C ILE A 257 23.43 -6.04 -11.07
N ALA A 258 22.54 -7.03 -11.19
CA ALA A 258 22.50 -7.93 -12.34
C ALA A 258 22.25 -7.17 -13.64
N ILE A 259 21.33 -6.18 -13.65
CA ILE A 259 21.10 -5.31 -14.81
C ILE A 259 22.34 -4.49 -15.14
N LEU A 260 22.99 -3.91 -14.14
CA LEU A 260 24.23 -3.15 -14.32
C LEU A 260 25.33 -4.02 -14.95
N CYS A 261 25.62 -5.16 -14.35
CA CYS A 261 26.64 -6.10 -14.86
C CYS A 261 26.30 -6.61 -16.26
N SER A 262 25.05 -6.97 -16.52
CA SER A 262 24.61 -7.44 -17.84
C SER A 262 24.70 -6.35 -18.89
N SER A 263 24.35 -5.10 -18.56
CA SER A 263 24.45 -3.96 -19.48
C SER A 263 25.89 -3.67 -19.86
N LEU A 264 26.80 -3.71 -18.88
CA LEU A 264 28.26 -3.55 -19.13
C LEU A 264 28.81 -4.73 -19.93
N TYR A 265 28.43 -5.96 -19.64
CA TYR A 265 28.85 -7.14 -20.39
C TYR A 265 28.42 -7.07 -21.85
N PHE A 266 27.17 -6.72 -22.14
CA PHE A 266 26.66 -6.56 -23.50
C PHE A 266 27.32 -5.41 -24.25
N TYR A 267 27.67 -4.33 -23.54
CA TYR A 267 28.44 -3.21 -24.11
C TYR A 267 29.86 -3.68 -24.49
N LEU A 268 30.58 -4.36 -23.60
CA LEU A 268 31.94 -4.86 -23.86
C LEU A 268 31.99 -5.85 -25.02
N ASN A 269 30.94 -6.66 -25.20
CA ASN A 269 30.81 -7.58 -26.33
C ASN A 269 30.26 -6.92 -27.61
N HIS A 270 30.18 -5.59 -27.65
CA HIS A 270 29.68 -4.81 -28.80
C HIS A 270 28.27 -5.18 -29.27
N THR A 271 27.45 -5.81 -28.39
CA THR A 271 26.06 -6.17 -28.69
C THR A 271 25.07 -5.10 -28.24
N MET A 272 25.54 -4.08 -27.51
CA MET A 272 24.75 -2.95 -27.00
C MET A 272 25.57 -1.67 -27.11
N THR A 273 24.94 -0.54 -27.46
CA THR A 273 25.60 0.76 -27.47
C THR A 273 25.76 1.30 -26.04
N LEU A 274 26.78 2.11 -25.81
CA LEU A 274 27.01 2.71 -24.48
C LEU A 274 25.84 3.58 -24.04
N SER A 275 25.20 4.29 -24.97
CA SER A 275 24.01 5.11 -24.70
C SER A 275 22.86 4.29 -24.12
N VAL A 276 22.58 3.12 -24.72
CA VAL A 276 21.56 2.20 -24.25
C VAL A 276 21.95 1.61 -22.89
N ALA A 277 23.21 1.19 -22.72
CA ALA A 277 23.67 0.64 -21.43
C ALA A 277 23.47 1.61 -20.27
N VAL A 278 23.83 2.88 -20.45
CA VAL A 278 23.64 3.94 -19.44
C VAL A 278 22.16 4.12 -19.10
N VAL A 279 21.29 4.16 -20.10
CA VAL A 279 19.84 4.30 -19.89
C VAL A 279 19.26 3.09 -19.15
N MET A 280 19.69 1.87 -19.48
CA MET A 280 19.25 0.65 -18.79
C MET A 280 19.63 0.68 -17.30
N ILE A 281 20.85 1.09 -16.98
CA ILE A 281 21.32 1.22 -15.60
C ILE A 281 20.45 2.23 -14.83
N ILE A 282 20.24 3.43 -15.40
CA ILE A 282 19.42 4.47 -14.74
C ILE A 282 17.98 4.00 -14.55
N SER A 283 17.40 3.37 -15.58
CA SER A 283 16.01 2.86 -15.53
C SER A 283 15.84 1.75 -14.50
N SER A 284 16.86 0.94 -14.24
CA SER A 284 16.80 -0.11 -13.20
C SER A 284 16.58 0.48 -11.81
N PHE A 285 17.23 1.58 -11.48
CA PHE A 285 17.00 2.27 -10.20
C PHE A 285 15.59 2.85 -10.10
N MET A 286 15.03 3.35 -11.20
CA MET A 286 13.66 3.89 -11.20
C MET A 286 12.61 2.79 -10.92
N ILE A 287 12.75 1.62 -11.54
CA ILE A 287 11.82 0.49 -11.36
C ILE A 287 11.86 -0.03 -9.92
N PHE A 288 13.05 -0.25 -9.41
CA PHE A 288 13.20 -0.88 -8.11
C PHE A 288 12.81 0.05 -6.96
N ASN A 289 12.99 1.36 -7.10
CA ASN A 289 12.45 2.35 -6.16
C ASN A 289 10.91 2.34 -6.16
N ALA A 290 10.25 2.17 -7.32
CA ALA A 290 8.80 2.06 -7.40
C ALA A 290 8.28 0.79 -6.71
N LEU A 291 8.98 -0.34 -6.88
CA LEU A 291 8.66 -1.60 -6.21
C LEU A 291 8.91 -1.56 -4.69
N ASP A 292 10.01 -0.96 -4.26
CA ASP A 292 10.34 -0.79 -2.85
C ASP A 292 9.26 0.02 -2.13
N SER A 293 8.83 1.13 -2.74
CA SER A 293 7.72 1.94 -2.24
C SER A 293 6.42 1.12 -2.14
N ALA A 294 6.07 0.34 -3.18
CA ALA A 294 4.90 -0.53 -3.15
C ALA A 294 4.99 -1.62 -2.06
N GLY A 295 6.19 -2.16 -1.83
CA GLY A 295 6.49 -3.14 -0.79
C GLY A 295 6.29 -2.59 0.61
N GLY A 296 6.77 -1.38 0.87
CA GLY A 296 6.64 -0.70 2.17
C GLY A 296 5.18 -0.50 2.59
N TYR A 297 4.27 -0.28 1.63
CA TYR A 297 2.84 -0.17 1.93
C TYR A 297 2.11 -1.51 2.03
N SER A 298 2.72 -2.61 1.63
CA SER A 298 2.04 -3.92 1.60
C SER A 298 1.68 -4.47 2.98
N ALA A 299 2.46 -4.15 4.01
CA ALA A 299 2.15 -4.50 5.40
C ALA A 299 0.87 -3.78 5.88
N LEU A 300 0.72 -2.49 5.52
CA LEU A 300 -0.45 -1.69 5.86
C LEU A 300 -1.72 -2.15 5.12
N LEU A 301 -1.59 -2.78 3.95
CA LEU A 301 -2.73 -3.40 3.26
C LEU A 301 -3.40 -4.47 4.11
N ARG A 302 -2.66 -5.14 4.99
CA ARG A 302 -3.25 -6.15 5.89
C ARG A 302 -4.10 -5.49 6.97
N VAL A 303 -3.65 -4.38 7.53
CA VAL A 303 -4.45 -3.58 8.48
C VAL A 303 -5.76 -3.14 7.83
N THR A 304 -5.69 -2.69 6.57
CA THR A 304 -6.86 -2.34 5.76
C THR A 304 -7.82 -3.52 5.59
N ASP A 305 -7.31 -4.72 5.29
CA ASP A 305 -8.12 -5.92 5.13
C ASP A 305 -8.84 -6.32 6.43
N LEU A 306 -8.14 -6.27 7.57
CA LEU A 306 -8.72 -6.51 8.88
C LEU A 306 -9.83 -5.52 9.23
N SER A 307 -9.60 -4.25 8.96
CA SER A 307 -10.60 -3.19 9.21
C SER A 307 -11.84 -3.37 8.34
N MET A 308 -11.68 -3.75 7.07
CA MET A 308 -12.82 -4.09 6.19
C MET A 308 -13.58 -5.33 6.68
N ASN A 309 -12.86 -6.37 7.14
CA ASN A 309 -13.51 -7.57 7.69
C ASN A 309 -14.37 -7.22 8.89
N ARG A 310 -13.85 -6.44 9.85
CA ARG A 310 -14.60 -6.02 11.04
C ARG A 310 -15.87 -5.25 10.68
N ALA A 311 -15.81 -4.36 9.68
CA ALA A 311 -16.98 -3.66 9.20
C ALA A 311 -18.01 -4.60 8.55
N ASN A 312 -17.55 -5.54 7.74
CA ASN A 312 -18.41 -6.52 7.06
C ASN A 312 -19.04 -7.50 8.06
N GLU A 313 -18.32 -7.91 9.11
CA GLU A 313 -18.86 -8.79 10.16
C GLU A 313 -20.16 -8.24 10.78
N ILE A 314 -20.25 -6.91 11.00
CA ILE A 314 -21.49 -6.31 11.48
C ILE A 314 -22.57 -6.34 10.40
N LEU A 315 -22.23 -6.04 9.15
CA LEU A 315 -23.18 -5.98 8.05
C LEU A 315 -23.72 -7.36 7.62
N GLU A 316 -22.98 -8.43 7.92
CA GLU A 316 -23.37 -9.82 7.64
C GLU A 316 -24.28 -10.44 8.75
N LEU A 317 -24.44 -9.75 9.88
CA LEU A 317 -25.36 -10.20 10.93
C LEU A 317 -26.80 -10.22 10.40
N LYS A 318 -27.53 -11.27 10.72
CA LYS A 318 -28.93 -11.39 10.29
C LYS A 318 -29.82 -10.36 11.01
N PRO A 319 -30.53 -9.51 10.28
CA PRO A 319 -31.52 -8.60 10.86
C PRO A 319 -32.66 -9.41 11.46
N MET A 320 -33.41 -8.80 12.42
CA MET A 320 -34.68 -9.34 12.90
C MET A 320 -35.67 -9.49 11.75
N ASP A 321 -36.48 -10.49 11.82
CA ASP A 321 -37.64 -10.61 10.93
C ASP A 321 -38.64 -9.50 11.28
N ILE A 322 -38.79 -8.53 10.38
CA ILE A 322 -39.65 -7.35 10.58
C ILE A 322 -41.07 -7.62 10.06
N ASN A 323 -41.25 -8.69 9.29
CA ASN A 323 -42.50 -8.99 8.62
C ASN A 323 -43.32 -10.06 9.34
N GLY A 324 -42.90 -10.50 10.53
CA GLY A 324 -43.65 -11.31 11.51
C GLY A 324 -44.32 -12.56 10.97
#